data_39ace859890e359d67065476d089a6ed
#
_entry.id   39ace859890e359d67065476d089a6ed
#
_cell.length_a   1.000
_cell.length_b   1.000
_cell.length_c   1.000
_cell.angle_alpha   90.00
_cell.angle_beta   90.00
_cell.angle_gamma   90.00
#
_symmetry.space_group_name_H-M   'P 1'
#
loop_
_entity.id
_entity.type
_entity.pdbx_description
1 polymer ?
#
loop_
_entity_poly.entity_id
_entity_poly.type
_entity_poly.pdbx_seq_one_letter_code
_entity_poly.pdbx_strand_id
1 'polypeptide(L)'
;MFNAFKKIPGIASPKEANDGSKYGVVWAPNSIDPATEKRSYAKTGHYDSGPARRDNFHLLPGYRVVQVTGGFSDADGSWVADGVRYKPRGSSKAVSAVRARKEVVVSAGTFHTPQLLERSGIGSEDVLKAAGVQVNVALPGVGWNFQSHTAFSFAHSFNVSVFPTTADLSRNSTFAAEAQRQWDNGKKGPYTAYVNSGVWLPFPVFSNQTEALVGKIQAQGPDEYLPPGLDPTLVAGYVIQKEVLIQQLRSNESAWLEGLFSGQTGAGVIMQHIFSRGTVHISPGDDGLDTDPIIDYRAFSNPVDLDLNIELLKGVRWYMGHEEMVAALQPRETSPQIYDDAGMRAWMRRSINPDVAHQVGTAALGPKELGGVVGPDLQVHGTSRLSVADNSIVPMVPGSHTSALAYAVGEKAADLILRRA
;
A
#
# COMPACT_ATOMS: atom_id res chain seq x y z
N MET A 1 -25.23 5.79 10.28
CA MET A 1 -24.48 4.72 9.60
C MET A 1 -23.67 3.87 10.61
N PHE A 2 -22.66 4.38 11.32
CA PHE A 2 -21.84 3.62 12.27
C PHE A 2 -22.67 2.78 13.27
N ASN A 3 -23.66 3.40 13.96
CA ASN A 3 -24.51 2.70 14.90
C ASN A 3 -25.45 1.65 14.27
N ALA A 4 -25.83 1.82 13.01
CA ALA A 4 -26.61 0.82 12.28
C ALA A 4 -25.73 -0.40 11.96
N PHE A 5 -24.48 -0.21 11.52
CA PHE A 5 -23.55 -1.30 11.31
C PHE A 5 -23.31 -2.15 12.55
N LYS A 6 -23.16 -1.54 13.71
CA LYS A 6 -22.97 -2.26 14.99
C LYS A 6 -24.09 -3.24 15.34
N LYS A 7 -25.26 -3.07 14.77
CA LYS A 7 -26.41 -3.93 15.02
C LYS A 7 -26.57 -5.05 14.01
N ILE A 8 -25.82 -4.99 12.90
CA ILE A 8 -25.85 -6.08 11.90
C ILE A 8 -25.16 -7.32 12.50
N PRO A 9 -25.87 -8.46 12.56
CA PRO A 9 -25.28 -9.69 13.10
C PRO A 9 -23.99 -10.09 12.39
N GLY A 10 -22.98 -10.51 13.15
CA GLY A 10 -21.67 -10.92 12.63
C GLY A 10 -20.70 -9.77 12.35
N ILE A 11 -21.12 -8.49 12.52
CA ILE A 11 -20.21 -7.35 12.39
C ILE A 11 -19.66 -6.97 13.77
N ALA A 12 -18.34 -7.12 13.94
CA ALA A 12 -17.63 -6.71 15.14
C ALA A 12 -17.54 -5.18 15.26
N SER A 13 -17.25 -4.68 16.45
CA SER A 13 -16.92 -3.27 16.70
C SER A 13 -15.75 -3.18 17.68
N PRO A 14 -14.51 -3.39 17.20
CA PRO A 14 -13.33 -3.34 18.03
C PRO A 14 -13.12 -1.92 18.60
N LYS A 15 -12.52 -1.84 19.80
CA LYS A 15 -12.21 -0.56 20.45
C LYS A 15 -10.99 0.10 19.85
N GLU A 16 -10.02 -0.70 19.43
CA GLU A 16 -8.76 -0.25 18.82
C GLU A 16 -8.69 -0.74 17.37
N ALA A 17 -8.32 0.16 16.47
CA ALA A 17 -8.23 -0.16 15.04
C ALA A 17 -6.81 -0.49 14.57
N ASN A 18 -5.79 -0.32 15.45
CA ASN A 18 -4.38 -0.52 15.10
C ASN A 18 -3.70 -1.67 15.89
N ASP A 19 -4.46 -2.47 16.62
CA ASP A 19 -3.93 -3.61 17.38
C ASP A 19 -3.89 -4.93 16.60
N GLY A 20 -4.24 -4.89 15.31
CA GLY A 20 -4.34 -6.06 14.44
C GLY A 20 -5.74 -6.67 14.34
N SER A 21 -6.69 -6.26 15.17
CA SER A 21 -8.09 -6.73 15.15
C SER A 21 -9.02 -5.88 14.28
N LYS A 22 -8.50 -5.30 13.20
CA LYS A 22 -9.23 -4.40 12.30
C LYS A 22 -10.18 -5.15 11.38
N TYR A 23 -11.27 -5.65 11.94
CA TYR A 23 -12.42 -6.17 11.19
C TYR A 23 -13.71 -5.77 11.91
N GLY A 24 -14.75 -5.48 11.13
CA GLY A 24 -16.00 -4.91 11.62
C GLY A 24 -16.08 -3.40 11.38
N VAL A 25 -16.92 -2.70 12.14
CA VAL A 25 -17.07 -1.25 12.06
C VAL A 25 -16.17 -0.55 13.09
N VAL A 26 -15.31 0.35 12.63
CA VAL A 26 -14.28 0.99 13.47
C VAL A 26 -14.24 2.50 13.29
N TRP A 27 -13.77 3.19 14.32
CA TRP A 27 -13.23 4.53 14.22
C TRP A 27 -11.75 4.44 13.87
N ALA A 28 -11.40 4.75 12.61
CA ALA A 28 -10.03 4.74 12.18
C ALA A 28 -9.27 5.96 12.74
N PRO A 29 -8.08 5.78 13.35
CA PRO A 29 -7.29 6.90 13.83
C PRO A 29 -6.77 7.73 12.66
N ASN A 30 -6.72 9.05 12.86
CA ASN A 30 -6.19 10.00 11.89
C ASN A 30 -4.79 10.49 12.32
N SER A 31 -3.90 10.68 11.36
CA SER A 31 -2.58 11.29 11.59
C SER A 31 -2.70 12.81 11.68
N ILE A 32 -3.34 13.30 12.75
CA ILE A 32 -3.62 14.71 13.01
C ILE A 32 -3.14 15.05 14.41
N ASP A 33 -2.42 16.14 14.54
CA ASP A 33 -2.04 16.73 15.82
C ASP A 33 -3.28 17.43 16.44
N PRO A 34 -3.78 16.95 17.58
CA PRO A 34 -5.02 17.47 18.17
C PRO A 34 -4.89 18.91 18.70
N ALA A 35 -3.68 19.44 18.90
CA ALA A 35 -3.47 20.81 19.36
C ALA A 35 -3.55 21.82 18.21
N THR A 36 -3.12 21.41 17.02
CA THR A 36 -3.04 22.30 15.85
C THR A 36 -4.05 21.97 14.76
N GLU A 37 -4.70 20.82 14.85
CA GLU A 37 -5.57 20.23 13.82
C GLU A 37 -4.89 20.14 12.45
N LYS A 38 -3.57 20.00 12.44
CA LYS A 38 -2.77 19.82 11.24
C LYS A 38 -2.31 18.39 11.12
N ARG A 39 -2.05 17.97 9.87
CA ARG A 39 -1.47 16.66 9.61
C ARG A 39 -0.16 16.47 10.38
N SER A 40 -0.09 15.39 11.16
CA SER A 40 1.15 14.89 11.72
C SER A 40 1.80 13.93 10.73
N TYR A 41 3.07 14.13 10.39
CA TYR A 41 3.81 13.33 9.43
C TYR A 41 5.31 13.34 9.77
N ALA A 42 6.14 12.62 9.02
CA ALA A 42 7.53 12.39 9.35
C ALA A 42 8.33 13.70 9.64
N LYS A 43 8.03 14.79 8.90
CA LYS A 43 8.69 16.07 9.17
C LYS A 43 8.32 16.59 10.56
N THR A 44 7.04 16.70 10.88
CA THR A 44 6.58 17.29 12.16
C THR A 44 6.75 16.33 13.34
N GLY A 45 6.55 15.03 13.14
CA GLY A 45 6.64 14.02 14.19
C GLY A 45 8.06 13.56 14.53
N HIS A 46 8.95 13.50 13.53
CA HIS A 46 10.31 12.96 13.70
C HIS A 46 11.41 13.99 13.44
N TYR A 47 11.40 14.70 12.30
CA TYR A 47 12.49 15.59 11.92
C TYR A 47 12.54 16.86 12.80
N ASP A 48 11.44 17.59 12.90
CA ASP A 48 11.38 18.86 13.64
C ASP A 48 11.56 18.67 15.16
N SER A 49 11.22 17.48 15.69
CA SER A 49 11.28 17.16 17.12
C SER A 49 12.71 16.96 17.67
N GLY A 50 13.67 16.60 16.81
CA GLY A 50 15.03 16.30 17.26
C GLY A 50 16.10 16.39 16.18
N PRO A 51 16.06 15.59 15.09
CA PRO A 51 17.12 15.51 14.08
C PRO A 51 17.52 16.84 13.46
N ALA A 52 16.56 17.74 13.21
CA ALA A 52 16.84 19.08 12.67
C ALA A 52 17.79 19.93 13.51
N ARG A 53 17.96 19.59 14.80
CA ARG A 53 18.80 20.32 15.76
C ARG A 53 20.14 19.65 16.04
N ARG A 54 20.44 18.51 15.35
CA ARG A 54 21.67 17.74 15.56
C ARG A 54 22.71 18.14 14.53
N ASP A 55 23.93 18.46 14.97
CA ASP A 55 25.06 18.81 14.09
C ASP A 55 25.51 17.66 13.21
N ASN A 56 25.20 16.40 13.59
CA ASN A 56 25.53 15.20 12.84
C ASN A 56 24.42 14.71 11.91
N PHE A 57 23.34 15.47 11.74
CA PHE A 57 22.25 15.14 10.80
C PHE A 57 22.26 16.15 9.64
N HIS A 58 22.53 15.68 8.44
CA HIS A 58 22.58 16.50 7.23
C HIS A 58 21.46 16.10 6.27
N LEU A 59 20.56 17.02 5.97
CA LEU A 59 19.48 16.87 4.99
C LEU A 59 19.84 17.61 3.70
N LEU A 60 19.81 16.92 2.56
CA LEU A 60 20.03 17.47 1.22
C LEU A 60 18.74 17.48 0.41
N PRO A 61 17.83 18.43 0.61
CA PRO A 61 16.61 18.52 -0.19
C PRO A 61 16.93 18.95 -1.62
N GLY A 62 16.09 18.49 -2.56
CA GLY A 62 16.26 18.81 -3.98
C GLY A 62 17.34 17.98 -4.71
N TYR A 63 17.87 16.93 -4.06
CA TYR A 63 18.79 16.00 -4.69
C TYR A 63 18.12 14.65 -4.95
N ARG A 64 18.63 13.93 -5.97
CA ARG A 64 18.27 12.55 -6.31
C ARG A 64 19.51 11.68 -6.16
N VAL A 65 19.41 10.60 -5.41
CA VAL A 65 20.39 9.51 -5.44
C VAL A 65 20.14 8.70 -6.72
N VAL A 66 21.19 8.45 -7.48
CA VAL A 66 21.10 7.77 -8.79
C VAL A 66 21.69 6.37 -8.76
N GLN A 67 22.57 6.07 -7.80
CA GLN A 67 23.23 4.77 -7.68
C GLN A 67 23.79 4.58 -6.26
N VAL A 68 23.71 3.36 -5.74
CA VAL A 68 24.53 2.91 -4.60
C VAL A 68 25.89 2.44 -5.17
N THR A 69 26.99 2.89 -4.57
CA THR A 69 28.35 2.45 -4.94
C THR A 69 28.85 1.35 -4.02
N GLY A 70 29.74 0.52 -4.53
CA GLY A 70 30.33 -0.57 -3.75
C GLY A 70 31.31 -1.40 -4.57
N GLY A 71 31.79 -2.46 -3.98
CA GLY A 71 32.74 -3.40 -4.60
C GLY A 71 32.67 -4.76 -3.93
N PHE A 72 33.32 -5.76 -4.52
CA PHE A 72 33.37 -7.10 -3.94
C PHE A 72 34.38 -7.17 -2.82
N SER A 73 34.05 -7.88 -1.74
CA SER A 73 34.93 -8.20 -0.63
C SER A 73 35.82 -9.35 -1.01
N ASP A 74 37.13 -9.19 -0.78
CA ASP A 74 38.12 -10.26 -0.96
C ASP A 74 37.97 -11.38 0.10
N ALA A 75 37.29 -11.10 1.20
CA ALA A 75 37.17 -12.02 2.32
C ALA A 75 36.10 -13.11 2.11
N ASP A 76 34.94 -12.73 1.49
CA ASP A 76 33.77 -13.61 1.38
C ASP A 76 33.06 -13.52 0.03
N GLY A 77 33.56 -12.68 -0.88
CA GLY A 77 32.97 -12.45 -2.19
C GLY A 77 31.62 -11.70 -2.17
N SER A 78 31.18 -11.19 -1.03
CA SER A 78 29.94 -10.38 -0.94
C SER A 78 30.15 -9.00 -1.59
N TRP A 79 29.10 -8.44 -2.15
CA TRP A 79 29.14 -7.06 -2.63
C TRP A 79 28.92 -6.09 -1.46
N VAL A 80 29.89 -5.22 -1.19
CA VAL A 80 29.90 -4.31 -0.05
C VAL A 80 29.53 -2.91 -0.50
N ALA A 81 28.43 -2.35 0.02
CA ALA A 81 28.08 -0.95 -0.23
C ALA A 81 29.06 0.00 0.48
N ASP A 82 29.56 1.01 -0.24
CA ASP A 82 30.54 1.97 0.29
C ASP A 82 30.07 3.43 0.19
N GLY A 83 28.97 3.72 -0.50
CA GLY A 83 28.46 5.08 -0.66
C GLY A 83 27.32 5.19 -1.66
N VAL A 84 27.06 6.42 -2.09
CA VAL A 84 26.06 6.72 -3.12
C VAL A 84 26.54 7.80 -4.08
N ARG A 85 26.02 7.74 -5.32
CA ARG A 85 26.11 8.82 -6.30
C ARG A 85 24.81 9.60 -6.32
N TYR A 86 24.88 10.91 -6.38
CA TYR A 86 23.72 11.78 -6.32
C TYR A 86 23.90 13.06 -7.16
N LYS A 87 22.80 13.69 -7.54
CA LYS A 87 22.81 14.93 -8.34
C LYS A 87 21.65 15.84 -7.93
N PRO A 88 21.70 17.16 -8.21
CA PRO A 88 20.54 18.01 -8.07
C PRO A 88 19.42 17.53 -9.00
N ARG A 89 18.18 17.47 -8.49
CA ARG A 89 17.00 17.02 -9.25
C ARG A 89 16.74 17.96 -10.43
N GLY A 90 16.46 17.37 -11.60
CA GLY A 90 16.19 18.15 -12.82
C GLY A 90 17.39 18.92 -13.38
N SER A 91 18.61 18.60 -12.96
CA SER A 91 19.83 19.27 -13.42
C SER A 91 20.68 18.36 -14.29
N SER A 92 21.30 18.94 -15.33
CA SER A 92 22.36 18.30 -16.12
C SER A 92 23.74 18.39 -15.48
N LYS A 93 23.86 18.95 -14.25
CA LYS A 93 25.13 19.08 -13.54
C LYS A 93 25.73 17.73 -13.21
N ALA A 94 27.04 17.73 -13.00
CA ALA A 94 27.82 16.55 -12.70
C ALA A 94 27.27 15.79 -11.46
N VAL A 95 27.31 14.47 -11.56
CA VAL A 95 27.00 13.57 -10.47
C VAL A 95 28.09 13.66 -9.41
N SER A 96 27.73 13.89 -8.16
CA SER A 96 28.62 13.85 -7.00
C SER A 96 28.56 12.48 -6.33
N ALA A 97 29.51 12.22 -5.45
CA ALA A 97 29.51 10.99 -4.65
C ALA A 97 29.78 11.30 -3.18
N VAL A 98 29.24 10.47 -2.30
CA VAL A 98 29.52 10.49 -0.86
C VAL A 98 29.72 9.06 -0.35
N ARG A 99 30.73 8.85 0.48
CA ARG A 99 31.04 7.54 1.08
C ARG A 99 30.29 7.35 2.39
N ALA A 100 29.78 6.14 2.59
CA ALA A 100 29.17 5.72 3.84
C ALA A 100 30.24 5.04 4.72
N ARG A 101 30.39 5.48 5.97
CA ARG A 101 31.35 4.87 6.91
C ARG A 101 30.87 3.53 7.46
N LYS A 102 29.56 3.40 7.67
CA LYS A 102 28.94 2.20 8.26
C LYS A 102 28.07 1.46 7.26
N GLU A 103 27.00 2.09 6.80
CA GLU A 103 25.94 1.45 6.05
C GLU A 103 25.23 2.44 5.12
N VAL A 104 24.71 1.96 4.01
CA VAL A 104 23.73 2.66 3.15
C VAL A 104 22.35 2.10 3.44
N VAL A 105 21.40 2.95 3.80
CA VAL A 105 20.00 2.58 4.01
C VAL A 105 19.16 3.20 2.91
N VAL A 106 18.51 2.36 2.11
CA VAL A 106 17.62 2.79 1.02
C VAL A 106 16.20 2.90 1.56
N SER A 107 15.59 4.10 1.39
CA SER A 107 14.20 4.39 1.75
C SER A 107 13.55 5.22 0.64
N ALA A 108 13.70 4.74 -0.62
CA ALA A 108 13.23 5.47 -1.81
C ALA A 108 11.79 5.13 -2.20
N GLY A 109 11.13 4.25 -1.44
CA GLY A 109 9.75 3.81 -1.65
C GLY A 109 9.62 2.73 -2.72
N THR A 110 8.43 2.19 -2.86
CA THR A 110 8.13 1.00 -3.66
C THR A 110 8.47 1.16 -5.15
N PHE A 111 8.51 2.37 -5.69
CA PHE A 111 8.88 2.63 -7.09
C PHE A 111 10.37 2.84 -7.30
N HIS A 112 11.02 3.61 -6.42
CA HIS A 112 12.41 4.02 -6.63
C HIS A 112 13.44 3.16 -5.90
N THR A 113 13.03 2.39 -4.89
CA THR A 113 13.93 1.43 -4.23
C THR A 113 14.39 0.34 -5.19
N PRO A 114 13.51 -0.40 -5.92
CA PRO A 114 13.97 -1.36 -6.91
C PRO A 114 14.76 -0.71 -8.04
N GLN A 115 14.34 0.47 -8.53
CA GLN A 115 15.07 1.22 -9.55
C GLN A 115 16.52 1.52 -9.10
N LEU A 116 16.69 1.95 -7.85
CA LEU A 116 18.01 2.27 -7.31
C LEU A 116 18.89 1.01 -7.17
N LEU A 117 18.31 -0.10 -6.73
CA LEU A 117 19.01 -1.38 -6.64
C LEU A 117 19.43 -1.86 -8.03
N GLU A 118 18.54 -1.84 -9.03
CA GLU A 118 18.85 -2.25 -10.40
C GLU A 118 19.89 -1.34 -11.05
N ARG A 119 19.83 -0.03 -10.90
CA ARG A 119 20.89 0.90 -11.35
C ARG A 119 22.24 0.64 -10.69
N SER A 120 22.22 0.01 -9.53
CA SER A 120 23.42 -0.40 -8.79
C SER A 120 23.90 -1.81 -9.15
N GLY A 121 23.28 -2.44 -10.15
CA GLY A 121 23.64 -3.80 -10.60
C GLY A 121 23.12 -4.92 -9.70
N ILE A 122 22.08 -4.63 -8.89
CA ILE A 122 21.45 -5.59 -7.98
C ILE A 122 20.01 -5.84 -8.47
N GLY A 123 19.75 -7.01 -9.06
CA GLY A 123 18.46 -7.31 -9.65
C GLY A 123 18.44 -8.55 -10.53
N SER A 124 17.37 -8.72 -11.30
CA SER A 124 17.27 -9.77 -12.32
C SER A 124 18.33 -9.56 -13.40
N GLU A 125 19.05 -10.62 -13.75
CA GLU A 125 20.08 -10.54 -14.80
C GLU A 125 19.53 -10.05 -16.14
N ASP A 126 18.34 -10.50 -16.52
CA ASP A 126 17.74 -10.13 -17.80
C ASP A 126 17.34 -8.65 -17.83
N VAL A 127 16.80 -8.11 -16.75
CA VAL A 127 16.48 -6.69 -16.62
C VAL A 127 17.75 -5.84 -16.68
N LEU A 128 18.77 -6.23 -15.92
CA LEU A 128 20.05 -5.50 -15.86
C LEU A 128 20.76 -5.52 -17.22
N LYS A 129 20.84 -6.68 -17.88
CA LYS A 129 21.44 -6.83 -19.22
C LYS A 129 20.69 -6.02 -20.26
N ALA A 130 19.34 -6.02 -20.25
CA ALA A 130 18.52 -5.24 -21.17
C ALA A 130 18.74 -3.72 -21.00
N ALA A 131 19.00 -3.27 -19.79
CA ALA A 131 19.33 -1.87 -19.47
C ALA A 131 20.82 -1.52 -19.65
N GLY A 132 21.69 -2.48 -20.04
CA GLY A 132 23.12 -2.25 -20.15
C GLY A 132 23.85 -2.06 -18.82
N VAL A 133 23.26 -2.52 -17.72
CA VAL A 133 23.81 -2.42 -16.36
C VAL A 133 24.61 -3.69 -16.04
N GLN A 134 25.83 -3.51 -15.53
CA GLN A 134 26.63 -4.63 -15.06
C GLN A 134 25.95 -5.35 -13.87
N VAL A 135 25.87 -6.67 -13.95
CA VAL A 135 25.34 -7.48 -12.84
C VAL A 135 26.38 -7.60 -11.73
N ASN A 136 26.10 -7.03 -10.58
CA ASN A 136 26.90 -7.16 -9.36
C ASN A 136 26.31 -8.25 -8.45
N VAL A 137 25.00 -8.30 -8.28
CA VAL A 137 24.30 -9.31 -7.51
C VAL A 137 23.05 -9.75 -8.26
N ALA A 138 23.01 -11.01 -8.68
CA ALA A 138 21.82 -11.60 -9.26
C ALA A 138 20.77 -11.83 -8.17
N LEU A 139 19.69 -11.04 -8.21
CA LEU A 139 18.62 -11.04 -7.21
C LEU A 139 17.26 -10.84 -7.91
N PRO A 140 16.64 -11.90 -8.44
CA PRO A 140 15.46 -11.83 -9.30
C PRO A 140 14.25 -11.14 -8.66
N GLY A 141 14.17 -11.14 -7.31
CA GLY A 141 13.06 -10.55 -6.57
C GLY A 141 12.98 -9.02 -6.64
N VAL A 142 14.07 -8.34 -7.02
CA VAL A 142 14.07 -6.88 -7.14
C VAL A 142 13.11 -6.42 -8.24
N GLY A 143 12.24 -5.49 -7.90
CA GLY A 143 11.21 -4.97 -8.81
C GLY A 143 10.03 -5.89 -9.07
N TRP A 144 10.07 -7.13 -8.61
CA TRP A 144 9.00 -8.11 -8.66
C TRP A 144 8.03 -7.97 -7.47
N ASN A 145 6.89 -8.67 -7.53
CA ASN A 145 5.90 -8.78 -6.44
C ASN A 145 5.19 -7.47 -6.10
N PHE A 146 5.17 -6.50 -7.03
CA PHE A 146 4.46 -5.25 -6.83
C PHE A 146 2.96 -5.48 -6.59
N GLN A 147 2.43 -4.87 -5.54
CA GLN A 147 1.03 -4.96 -5.13
C GLN A 147 0.55 -3.59 -4.64
N SER A 148 -0.74 -3.33 -4.84
CA SER A 148 -1.48 -2.25 -4.18
C SER A 148 -2.93 -2.66 -4.00
N HIS A 149 -3.66 -1.98 -3.12
CA HIS A 149 -5.11 -2.15 -3.02
C HIS A 149 -5.79 -1.59 -4.27
N THR A 150 -6.75 -2.34 -4.80
CA THR A 150 -7.65 -1.84 -5.84
C THR A 150 -8.90 -1.22 -5.21
N ALA A 151 -9.50 -0.24 -5.87
CA ALA A 151 -10.71 0.40 -5.38
C ALA A 151 -11.69 0.74 -6.51
N PHE A 152 -12.96 0.80 -6.14
CA PHE A 152 -14.00 1.34 -7.01
C PHE A 152 -14.92 2.26 -6.20
N SER A 153 -15.65 3.15 -6.89
CA SER A 153 -16.63 4.03 -6.26
C SER A 153 -18.01 3.42 -6.35
N PHE A 154 -18.75 3.55 -5.24
CA PHE A 154 -20.13 3.14 -5.10
C PHE A 154 -20.95 4.28 -4.53
N ALA A 155 -22.16 4.52 -5.00
CA ALA A 155 -22.96 5.65 -4.56
C ALA A 155 -24.41 5.28 -4.23
N HIS A 156 -24.90 5.88 -3.12
CA HIS A 156 -26.28 5.82 -2.68
C HIS A 156 -26.83 7.23 -2.42
N SER A 157 -28.11 7.44 -2.66
CA SER A 157 -28.86 8.51 -2.02
C SER A 157 -29.53 7.99 -0.73
N PHE A 158 -29.71 8.86 0.24
CA PHE A 158 -30.43 8.55 1.47
C PHE A 158 -31.75 9.32 1.49
N ASN A 159 -32.86 8.63 1.80
CA ASN A 159 -34.16 9.25 1.91
C ASN A 159 -34.44 9.74 3.36
N VAL A 160 -33.40 10.23 4.01
CA VAL A 160 -33.43 10.87 5.32
C VAL A 160 -32.62 12.16 5.27
N SER A 161 -33.04 13.16 6.04
CA SER A 161 -32.27 14.39 6.18
C SER A 161 -31.03 14.11 7.03
N VAL A 162 -29.85 14.23 6.43
CA VAL A 162 -28.56 14.14 7.14
C VAL A 162 -27.98 15.54 7.25
N PHE A 163 -27.90 16.06 8.47
CA PHE A 163 -27.31 17.36 8.78
C PHE A 163 -26.51 17.26 10.09
N PRO A 164 -25.31 17.84 10.19
CA PRO A 164 -24.57 18.49 9.09
C PRO A 164 -23.85 17.49 8.18
N THR A 165 -23.62 17.89 6.95
CA THR A 165 -22.73 17.21 6.00
C THR A 165 -21.61 18.15 5.57
N THR A 166 -20.56 17.63 4.94
CA THR A 166 -19.46 18.46 4.40
C THR A 166 -19.96 19.43 3.32
N ALA A 167 -21.03 19.06 2.58
CA ALA A 167 -21.65 19.93 1.59
C ALA A 167 -22.34 21.16 2.20
N ASP A 168 -22.75 21.09 3.47
CA ASP A 168 -23.39 22.22 4.15
C ASP A 168 -22.41 23.36 4.42
N LEU A 169 -21.11 23.08 4.52
CA LEU A 169 -20.07 24.13 4.61
C LEU A 169 -20.02 25.03 3.36
N SER A 170 -20.42 24.52 2.19
CA SER A 170 -20.47 25.31 0.95
C SER A 170 -21.85 25.85 0.60
N ARG A 171 -22.92 25.21 1.12
CA ARG A 171 -24.32 25.54 0.74
C ARG A 171 -25.04 26.38 1.77
N ASN A 172 -24.60 26.41 3.02
CA ASN A 172 -25.22 27.14 4.11
C ASN A 172 -24.22 28.13 4.72
N SER A 173 -24.32 29.39 4.33
CA SER A 173 -23.38 30.46 4.78
C SER A 173 -23.41 30.69 6.28
N THR A 174 -24.58 30.55 6.93
CA THR A 174 -24.69 30.68 8.40
C THR A 174 -23.94 29.55 9.10
N PHE A 175 -24.10 28.31 8.63
CA PHE A 175 -23.37 27.16 9.15
C PHE A 175 -21.86 27.30 8.91
N ALA A 176 -21.45 27.76 7.73
CA ALA A 176 -20.04 28.00 7.41
C ALA A 176 -19.42 29.10 8.29
N ALA A 177 -20.13 30.20 8.54
CA ALA A 177 -19.66 31.27 9.42
C ALA A 177 -19.48 30.80 10.87
N GLU A 178 -20.44 30.01 11.38
CA GLU A 178 -20.32 29.42 12.72
C GLU A 178 -19.18 28.40 12.80
N ALA A 179 -19.00 27.57 11.78
CA ALA A 179 -17.88 26.64 11.68
C ALA A 179 -16.52 27.39 11.69
N GLN A 180 -16.43 28.49 10.95
CA GLN A 180 -15.23 29.35 10.95
C GLN A 180 -14.96 29.95 12.32
N ARG A 181 -16.00 30.46 12.98
CA ARG A 181 -15.87 31.01 14.33
C ARG A 181 -15.36 29.97 15.34
N GLN A 182 -15.86 28.75 15.29
CA GLN A 182 -15.39 27.65 16.15
C GLN A 182 -13.96 27.26 15.84
N TRP A 183 -13.57 27.24 14.57
CA TRP A 183 -12.20 27.00 14.14
C TRP A 183 -11.23 28.07 14.65
N ASP A 184 -11.59 29.35 14.52
CA ASP A 184 -10.74 30.47 14.96
C ASP A 184 -10.59 30.51 16.49
N ASN A 185 -11.65 30.12 17.21
CA ASN A 185 -11.69 30.11 18.69
C ASN A 185 -11.26 28.77 19.31
N GLY A 186 -10.25 28.12 18.76
CA GLY A 186 -9.64 26.93 19.40
C GLY A 186 -9.69 25.64 18.55
N LYS A 187 -9.74 25.79 17.24
CA LYS A 187 -9.67 24.64 16.30
C LYS A 187 -10.70 23.57 16.62
N LYS A 188 -11.98 23.96 16.67
CA LYS A 188 -13.12 23.09 16.98
C LYS A 188 -14.16 23.13 15.88
N GLY A 189 -15.18 22.28 16.03
CA GLY A 189 -16.36 22.29 15.18
C GLY A 189 -16.19 21.57 13.83
N PRO A 190 -17.03 21.88 12.84
CA PRO A 190 -17.12 21.13 11.60
C PRO A 190 -15.83 21.00 10.79
N TYR A 191 -14.90 21.95 10.88
CA TYR A 191 -13.60 21.86 10.20
C TYR A 191 -12.63 20.82 10.80
N THR A 192 -12.95 20.25 11.97
CA THR A 192 -12.18 19.12 12.55
C THR A 192 -12.79 17.76 12.21
N ALA A 193 -13.85 17.73 11.38
CA ALA A 193 -14.48 16.49 10.97
C ALA A 193 -13.74 15.88 9.78
N TYR A 194 -13.13 14.73 10.00
CA TYR A 194 -12.42 13.94 8.99
C TYR A 194 -13.15 12.62 8.71
N VAL A 195 -12.83 12.00 7.58
CA VAL A 195 -13.25 10.61 7.32
C VAL A 195 -12.46 9.71 8.27
N ASN A 196 -13.09 9.29 9.34
CA ASN A 196 -12.46 8.53 10.41
C ASN A 196 -13.24 7.27 10.80
N SER A 197 -14.26 6.91 10.04
CA SER A 197 -15.03 5.68 10.28
C SER A 197 -15.21 4.91 9.00
N GLY A 198 -15.27 3.59 9.15
CA GLY A 198 -15.47 2.69 8.04
C GLY A 198 -15.80 1.28 8.53
N VAL A 199 -16.06 0.41 7.59
CA VAL A 199 -16.27 -1.00 7.83
C VAL A 199 -15.19 -1.81 7.11
N TRP A 200 -14.64 -2.79 7.81
CA TRP A 200 -13.70 -3.77 7.29
C TRP A 200 -14.32 -5.15 7.49
N LEU A 201 -14.72 -5.81 6.41
CA LEU A 201 -15.46 -7.07 6.50
C LEU A 201 -14.64 -8.24 5.99
N PRO A 202 -14.56 -9.33 6.79
CA PRO A 202 -14.11 -10.63 6.31
C PRO A 202 -15.03 -11.13 5.19
N PHE A 203 -14.45 -11.85 4.22
CA PHE A 203 -15.18 -12.30 3.04
C PHE A 203 -16.41 -13.19 3.38
N PRO A 204 -16.32 -14.17 4.32
CA PRO A 204 -17.46 -15.03 4.67
C PRO A 204 -18.64 -14.30 5.33
N VAL A 205 -18.43 -13.06 5.82
CA VAL A 205 -19.51 -12.27 6.45
C VAL A 205 -20.55 -11.81 5.44
N PHE A 206 -20.13 -11.52 4.21
CA PHE A 206 -21.01 -10.93 3.19
C PHE A 206 -21.19 -11.77 1.93
N SER A 207 -20.39 -12.84 1.74
CA SER A 207 -20.46 -13.71 0.58
C SER A 207 -20.40 -15.18 0.96
N ASN A 208 -21.23 -16.00 0.31
CA ASN A 208 -21.21 -17.45 0.41
C ASN A 208 -20.35 -18.12 -0.68
N GLN A 209 -19.59 -17.33 -1.47
CA GLN A 209 -18.80 -17.80 -2.59
C GLN A 209 -17.37 -18.21 -2.20
N THR A 210 -17.02 -18.23 -0.91
CA THR A 210 -15.66 -18.52 -0.43
C THR A 210 -15.09 -19.80 -1.03
N GLU A 211 -15.75 -20.93 -0.86
CA GLU A 211 -15.23 -22.21 -1.33
C GLU A 211 -15.27 -22.35 -2.87
N ALA A 212 -16.23 -21.73 -3.55
CA ALA A 212 -16.25 -21.69 -5.01
C ALA A 212 -15.05 -20.91 -5.58
N LEU A 213 -14.69 -19.77 -4.95
CA LEU A 213 -13.51 -18.99 -5.34
C LEU A 213 -12.21 -19.71 -4.97
N VAL A 214 -12.13 -20.31 -3.79
CA VAL A 214 -10.99 -21.15 -3.40
C VAL A 214 -10.77 -22.27 -4.39
N GLY A 215 -11.82 -22.99 -4.80
CA GLY A 215 -11.74 -24.04 -5.85
C GLY A 215 -11.17 -23.50 -7.17
N LYS A 216 -11.59 -22.30 -7.60
CA LYS A 216 -11.02 -21.65 -8.79
C LYS A 216 -9.53 -21.32 -8.63
N ILE A 217 -9.12 -20.81 -7.45
CA ILE A 217 -7.73 -20.45 -7.17
C ILE A 217 -6.85 -21.70 -7.13
N GLN A 218 -7.31 -22.77 -6.52
CA GLN A 218 -6.59 -24.03 -6.40
C GLN A 218 -6.45 -24.76 -7.75
N ALA A 219 -7.40 -24.57 -8.67
CA ALA A 219 -7.35 -25.11 -10.01
C ALA A 219 -6.35 -24.39 -10.93
N GLN A 220 -5.84 -23.20 -10.54
CA GLN A 220 -4.85 -22.45 -11.33
C GLN A 220 -3.46 -23.09 -11.21
N GLY A 221 -2.74 -23.15 -12.32
CA GLY A 221 -1.31 -23.46 -12.33
C GLY A 221 -0.50 -22.51 -11.44
N PRO A 222 0.69 -22.92 -11.04
CA PRO A 222 1.52 -22.12 -10.10
C PRO A 222 1.89 -20.74 -10.67
N ASP A 223 2.06 -20.62 -11.97
CA ASP A 223 2.52 -19.43 -12.71
C ASP A 223 1.55 -18.95 -13.80
N GLU A 224 0.37 -19.58 -13.93
CA GLU A 224 -0.59 -19.36 -15.03
C GLU A 224 -0.90 -17.87 -15.30
N TYR A 225 -0.97 -17.06 -14.25
CA TYR A 225 -1.32 -15.63 -14.33
C TYR A 225 -0.15 -14.70 -13.99
N LEU A 226 1.05 -15.25 -13.87
CA LEU A 226 2.30 -14.50 -13.72
C LEU A 226 2.88 -14.12 -15.09
N PRO A 227 3.82 -13.17 -15.17
CA PRO A 227 4.58 -12.94 -16.39
C PRO A 227 5.32 -14.22 -16.82
N PRO A 228 5.44 -14.49 -18.12
CA PRO A 228 6.17 -15.66 -18.61
C PRO A 228 7.68 -15.53 -18.34
N GLY A 229 8.35 -16.68 -18.13
CA GLY A 229 9.81 -16.73 -17.99
C GLY A 229 10.36 -16.23 -16.66
N LEU A 230 9.53 -16.20 -15.60
CA LEU A 230 10.00 -15.82 -14.28
C LEU A 230 11.01 -16.81 -13.71
N ASP A 231 11.91 -16.29 -12.87
CA ASP A 231 12.80 -17.11 -12.07
C ASP A 231 11.99 -18.07 -11.18
N PRO A 232 12.39 -19.36 -11.08
CA PRO A 232 11.65 -20.35 -10.29
C PRO A 232 11.45 -19.96 -8.81
N THR A 233 12.35 -19.19 -8.23
CA THR A 233 12.22 -18.71 -6.84
C THR A 233 11.03 -17.78 -6.66
N LEU A 234 10.71 -16.96 -7.66
CA LEU A 234 9.56 -16.07 -7.65
C LEU A 234 8.23 -16.85 -7.72
N VAL A 235 8.20 -17.88 -8.57
CA VAL A 235 7.05 -18.78 -8.68
C VAL A 235 6.84 -19.52 -7.34
N ALA A 236 7.90 -20.05 -6.74
CA ALA A 236 7.83 -20.74 -5.45
C ALA A 236 7.28 -19.83 -4.34
N GLY A 237 7.76 -18.60 -4.27
CA GLY A 237 7.26 -17.60 -3.32
C GLY A 237 5.79 -17.24 -3.54
N TYR A 238 5.38 -17.07 -4.81
CA TYR A 238 3.98 -16.78 -5.14
C TYR A 238 3.04 -17.93 -4.76
N VAL A 239 3.44 -19.19 -4.93
CA VAL A 239 2.64 -20.35 -4.48
C VAL A 239 2.35 -20.27 -2.99
N ILE A 240 3.35 -19.95 -2.16
CA ILE A 240 3.16 -19.78 -0.71
C ILE A 240 2.23 -18.61 -0.42
N GLN A 241 2.39 -17.47 -1.10
CA GLN A 241 1.51 -16.31 -0.96
C GLN A 241 0.06 -16.66 -1.33
N LYS A 242 -0.17 -17.46 -2.40
CA LYS A 242 -1.50 -17.95 -2.77
C LYS A 242 -2.16 -18.75 -1.63
N GLU A 243 -1.43 -19.66 -1.00
CA GLU A 243 -1.96 -20.43 0.12
C GLU A 243 -2.33 -19.56 1.33
N VAL A 244 -1.49 -18.57 1.66
CA VAL A 244 -1.81 -17.59 2.72
C VAL A 244 -3.07 -16.80 2.38
N LEU A 245 -3.22 -16.34 1.13
CA LEU A 245 -4.41 -15.62 0.68
C LEU A 245 -5.68 -16.48 0.73
N ILE A 246 -5.59 -17.78 0.40
CA ILE A 246 -6.69 -18.73 0.55
C ILE A 246 -7.12 -18.86 2.02
N GLN A 247 -6.15 -18.99 2.93
CA GLN A 247 -6.45 -19.03 4.37
C GLN A 247 -7.12 -17.74 4.84
N GLN A 248 -6.64 -16.59 4.40
CA GLN A 248 -7.24 -15.29 4.71
C GLN A 248 -8.65 -15.14 4.12
N LEU A 249 -8.91 -15.68 2.91
CA LEU A 249 -10.23 -15.65 2.28
C LEU A 249 -11.26 -16.45 3.08
N ARG A 250 -10.85 -17.54 3.74
CA ARG A 250 -11.67 -18.34 4.62
C ARG A 250 -11.84 -17.77 6.02
N SER A 251 -10.99 -16.84 6.42
CA SER A 251 -10.93 -16.34 7.79
C SER A 251 -12.06 -15.34 8.08
N ASN A 252 -12.64 -15.44 9.26
CA ASN A 252 -13.55 -14.43 9.82
C ASN A 252 -12.82 -13.26 10.51
N GLU A 253 -11.48 -13.27 10.50
CA GLU A 253 -10.63 -12.26 11.15
C GLU A 253 -9.78 -11.47 10.16
N SER A 254 -9.83 -11.81 8.87
CA SER A 254 -9.10 -11.11 7.81
C SER A 254 -10.07 -10.32 6.94
N ALA A 255 -9.95 -9.01 6.94
CA ALA A 255 -10.82 -8.14 6.14
C ALA A 255 -10.46 -8.19 4.65
N TRP A 256 -11.46 -8.35 3.81
CA TRP A 256 -11.36 -8.32 2.34
C TRP A 256 -12.02 -7.09 1.73
N LEU A 257 -13.10 -6.63 2.35
CA LEU A 257 -13.83 -5.43 1.96
C LEU A 257 -13.53 -4.29 2.94
N GLU A 258 -13.11 -3.16 2.44
CA GLU A 258 -13.11 -1.90 3.17
C GLU A 258 -14.12 -0.95 2.54
N GLY A 259 -14.99 -0.35 3.38
CA GLY A 259 -15.92 0.70 2.99
C GLY A 259 -15.77 1.90 3.89
N LEU A 260 -15.30 3.03 3.34
CA LEU A 260 -15.13 4.27 4.09
C LEU A 260 -16.44 5.08 4.14
N PHE A 261 -16.75 5.67 5.28
CA PHE A 261 -17.93 6.49 5.49
C PHE A 261 -17.54 7.97 5.59
N SER A 262 -17.88 8.73 4.56
CA SER A 262 -17.61 10.17 4.52
C SER A 262 -18.81 11.04 4.94
N GLY A 263 -19.94 10.43 5.29
CA GLY A 263 -21.22 11.15 5.46
C GLY A 263 -21.81 11.66 4.14
N GLN A 264 -21.18 11.34 3.01
CA GLN A 264 -21.65 11.67 1.67
C GLN A 264 -22.33 10.48 1.01
N THR A 265 -22.98 10.73 -0.14
CA THR A 265 -23.71 9.72 -0.91
C THR A 265 -22.80 8.74 -1.68
N GLY A 266 -21.50 9.01 -1.75
CA GLY A 266 -20.50 8.13 -2.38
C GLY A 266 -19.50 7.59 -1.38
N ALA A 267 -19.09 6.35 -1.58
CA ALA A 267 -18.03 5.70 -0.80
C ALA A 267 -17.01 5.03 -1.72
N GLY A 268 -15.75 5.07 -1.33
CA GLY A 268 -14.73 4.20 -1.89
C GLY A 268 -14.87 2.80 -1.30
N VAL A 269 -14.82 1.78 -2.13
CA VAL A 269 -14.73 0.38 -1.73
C VAL A 269 -13.35 -0.11 -2.12
N ILE A 270 -12.61 -0.63 -1.15
CA ILE A 270 -11.21 -1.03 -1.33
C ILE A 270 -11.10 -2.53 -1.07
N MET A 271 -10.50 -3.25 -2.01
CA MET A 271 -10.13 -4.65 -1.83
C MET A 271 -8.80 -4.74 -1.09
N GLN A 272 -8.79 -5.43 0.05
CA GLN A 272 -7.66 -5.43 0.98
C GLN A 272 -6.56 -6.44 0.62
N HIS A 273 -6.82 -7.40 -0.25
CA HIS A 273 -5.86 -8.41 -0.68
C HIS A 273 -6.00 -8.68 -2.17
N ILE A 274 -4.91 -9.03 -2.85
CA ILE A 274 -4.88 -9.20 -4.30
C ILE A 274 -4.05 -10.43 -4.70
N PHE A 275 -4.50 -11.21 -5.70
CA PHE A 275 -3.77 -12.33 -6.28
C PHE A 275 -2.86 -11.91 -7.45
N SER A 276 -3.22 -10.88 -8.20
CA SER A 276 -2.38 -10.33 -9.26
C SER A 276 -1.06 -9.79 -8.70
N ARG A 277 0.02 -9.91 -9.49
CA ARG A 277 1.34 -9.38 -9.17
C ARG A 277 1.86 -8.53 -10.30
N GLY A 278 2.27 -7.31 -9.97
CA GLY A 278 2.91 -6.38 -10.88
C GLY A 278 4.42 -6.33 -10.75
N THR A 279 5.02 -5.42 -11.49
CA THR A 279 6.47 -5.21 -11.53
C THR A 279 6.82 -3.73 -11.58
N VAL A 280 8.04 -3.41 -11.12
CA VAL A 280 8.64 -2.07 -11.21
C VAL A 280 10.11 -2.25 -11.58
N HIS A 281 10.49 -1.93 -12.81
CA HIS A 281 11.85 -2.15 -13.30
C HIS A 281 12.41 -0.92 -14.01
N ILE A 282 13.73 -0.82 -14.08
CA ILE A 282 14.39 0.14 -14.96
C ILE A 282 14.05 -0.16 -16.43
N SER A 283 13.99 0.88 -17.26
CA SER A 283 13.75 0.70 -18.69
C SER A 283 15.02 0.22 -19.41
N PRO A 284 14.88 -0.46 -20.58
CA PRO A 284 16.03 -0.81 -21.41
C PRO A 284 16.87 0.41 -21.88
N GLY A 285 16.30 1.59 -21.83
CA GLY A 285 17.01 2.85 -22.18
C GLY A 285 17.26 3.73 -20.94
N ASP A 286 17.34 3.15 -19.73
CA ASP A 286 17.60 3.93 -18.52
C ASP A 286 18.94 4.66 -18.61
N ASP A 287 18.90 6.00 -18.50
CA ASP A 287 20.08 6.86 -18.55
C ASP A 287 20.90 6.84 -17.24
N GLY A 288 20.45 6.09 -16.24
CA GLY A 288 21.03 6.06 -14.90
C GLY A 288 20.82 7.34 -14.10
N LEU A 289 20.03 8.30 -14.59
CA LEU A 289 19.91 9.64 -14.01
C LEU A 289 18.45 10.01 -13.69
N ASP A 290 17.68 10.43 -14.69
CA ASP A 290 16.36 11.02 -14.50
C ASP A 290 15.20 10.18 -15.08
N THR A 291 15.49 9.13 -15.86
CA THR A 291 14.48 8.21 -16.41
C THR A 291 13.64 7.59 -15.27
N ASP A 292 12.33 7.62 -15.41
CA ASP A 292 11.43 6.97 -14.46
C ASP A 292 11.34 5.45 -14.71
N PRO A 293 11.07 4.63 -13.67
CA PRO A 293 10.93 3.20 -13.86
C PRO A 293 9.66 2.86 -14.64
N ILE A 294 9.65 1.70 -15.29
CA ILE A 294 8.45 1.11 -15.86
C ILE A 294 7.65 0.47 -14.74
N ILE A 295 6.42 0.92 -14.56
CA ILE A 295 5.50 0.41 -13.54
C ILE A 295 4.38 -0.35 -14.25
N ASP A 296 4.31 -1.65 -14.02
CA ASP A 296 3.22 -2.49 -14.52
C ASP A 296 2.38 -3.01 -13.34
N TYR A 297 1.20 -2.46 -13.16
CA TYR A 297 0.27 -2.87 -12.10
C TYR A 297 -0.29 -4.27 -12.29
N ARG A 298 -0.44 -4.73 -13.52
CA ARG A 298 -1.07 -6.01 -13.88
C ARG A 298 -2.40 -6.27 -13.18
N ALA A 299 -3.16 -5.22 -12.88
CA ALA A 299 -4.47 -5.35 -12.24
C ALA A 299 -5.38 -6.30 -13.05
N PHE A 300 -6.02 -7.24 -12.34
CA PHE A 300 -6.83 -8.30 -12.94
C PHE A 300 -6.07 -9.26 -13.90
N SER A 301 -4.74 -9.33 -13.83
CA SER A 301 -3.99 -10.39 -14.52
C SER A 301 -4.40 -11.76 -14.01
N ASN A 302 -4.65 -11.91 -12.70
CA ASN A 302 -5.38 -13.05 -12.17
C ASN A 302 -6.89 -12.73 -12.18
N PRO A 303 -7.71 -13.49 -12.95
CA PRO A 303 -9.14 -13.21 -13.11
C PRO A 303 -9.95 -13.33 -11.81
N VAL A 304 -9.44 -14.01 -10.80
CA VAL A 304 -10.07 -14.13 -9.48
C VAL A 304 -10.20 -12.75 -8.79
N ASP A 305 -9.27 -11.83 -9.02
CA ASP A 305 -9.36 -10.48 -8.45
C ASP A 305 -10.59 -9.72 -8.98
N LEU A 306 -10.98 -9.96 -10.22
CA LEU A 306 -12.23 -9.42 -10.76
C LEU A 306 -13.45 -10.06 -10.10
N ASP A 307 -13.45 -11.39 -9.93
CA ASP A 307 -14.53 -12.11 -9.25
C ASP A 307 -14.68 -11.59 -7.80
N LEU A 308 -13.58 -11.42 -7.09
CA LEU A 308 -13.56 -10.85 -5.73
C LEU A 308 -14.14 -9.43 -5.69
N ASN A 309 -13.73 -8.54 -6.58
CA ASN A 309 -14.27 -7.17 -6.63
C ASN A 309 -15.78 -7.14 -6.92
N ILE A 310 -16.30 -8.08 -7.72
CA ILE A 310 -17.74 -8.23 -7.94
C ILE A 310 -18.45 -8.66 -6.64
N GLU A 311 -17.85 -9.60 -5.90
CA GLU A 311 -18.41 -10.00 -4.61
C GLU A 311 -18.34 -8.86 -3.58
N LEU A 312 -17.29 -8.02 -3.60
CA LEU A 312 -17.26 -6.79 -2.78
C LEU A 312 -18.41 -5.83 -3.11
N LEU A 313 -18.73 -5.64 -4.40
CA LEU A 313 -19.88 -4.85 -4.82
C LEU A 313 -21.20 -5.44 -4.30
N LYS A 314 -21.36 -6.77 -4.38
CA LYS A 314 -22.53 -7.46 -3.79
C LYS A 314 -22.54 -7.32 -2.27
N GLY A 315 -21.38 -7.36 -1.61
CA GLY A 315 -21.21 -7.14 -0.17
C GLY A 315 -21.65 -5.74 0.28
N VAL A 316 -21.34 -4.70 -0.51
CA VAL A 316 -21.86 -3.35 -0.25
C VAL A 316 -23.39 -3.31 -0.35
N ARG A 317 -23.96 -3.95 -1.37
CA ARG A 317 -25.43 -4.07 -1.53
C ARG A 317 -26.07 -4.83 -0.39
N TRP A 318 -25.41 -5.91 0.08
CA TRP A 318 -25.86 -6.70 1.21
C TRP A 318 -26.00 -5.85 2.47
N TYR A 319 -24.97 -5.12 2.87
CA TYR A 319 -25.06 -4.32 4.10
C TYR A 319 -25.96 -3.09 3.94
N MET A 320 -26.00 -2.47 2.76
CA MET A 320 -26.91 -1.33 2.52
C MET A 320 -28.38 -1.76 2.47
N GLY A 321 -28.67 -2.99 2.04
CA GLY A 321 -30.01 -3.58 2.06
C GLY A 321 -30.43 -4.19 3.41
N HIS A 322 -29.54 -4.24 4.41
CA HIS A 322 -29.85 -4.79 5.71
C HIS A 322 -30.90 -3.92 6.45
N GLU A 323 -31.80 -4.54 7.20
CA GLU A 323 -32.93 -3.87 7.88
C GLU A 323 -32.47 -2.68 8.74
N GLU A 324 -31.38 -2.81 9.48
CA GLU A 324 -30.84 -1.75 10.32
C GLU A 324 -30.34 -0.53 9.52
N MET A 325 -29.78 -0.77 8.33
CA MET A 325 -29.37 0.31 7.42
C MET A 325 -30.56 0.94 6.72
N VAL A 326 -31.53 0.13 6.30
CA VAL A 326 -32.78 0.61 5.70
C VAL A 326 -33.58 1.44 6.72
N ALA A 327 -33.70 0.99 7.97
CA ALA A 327 -34.37 1.73 9.03
C ALA A 327 -33.67 3.08 9.33
N ALA A 328 -32.33 3.11 9.30
CA ALA A 328 -31.56 4.30 9.66
C ALA A 328 -31.45 5.33 8.52
N LEU A 329 -31.33 4.89 7.26
CA LEU A 329 -30.89 5.75 6.15
C LEU A 329 -31.78 5.67 4.91
N GLN A 330 -32.62 4.62 4.76
CA GLN A 330 -33.41 4.34 3.54
C GLN A 330 -32.53 4.48 2.27
N PRO A 331 -31.43 3.72 2.16
CA PRO A 331 -30.49 3.90 1.08
C PRO A 331 -31.08 3.44 -0.25
N ARG A 332 -30.79 4.21 -1.32
CA ARG A 332 -31.12 3.85 -2.70
C ARG A 332 -29.82 3.93 -3.52
N GLU A 333 -29.43 2.83 -4.14
CA GLU A 333 -28.28 2.81 -5.05
C GLU A 333 -28.49 3.79 -6.22
N THR A 334 -27.50 4.62 -6.50
CA THR A 334 -27.49 5.57 -7.60
C THR A 334 -26.41 5.25 -8.63
N SER A 335 -25.38 4.49 -8.25
CA SER A 335 -24.30 4.01 -9.13
C SER A 335 -23.65 2.78 -8.49
N PRO A 336 -23.38 1.70 -9.27
CA PRO A 336 -23.51 1.60 -10.74
C PRO A 336 -24.89 1.20 -11.28
N GLN A 337 -25.85 0.77 -10.46
CA GLN A 337 -27.19 0.29 -10.87
C GLN A 337 -27.15 -0.82 -11.94
N ILE A 338 -26.18 -1.69 -11.87
CA ILE A 338 -25.96 -2.84 -12.77
C ILE A 338 -26.04 -4.12 -11.94
N TYR A 339 -26.89 -5.07 -12.30
CA TYR A 339 -27.23 -6.23 -11.46
C TYR A 339 -26.91 -7.57 -12.11
N ASP A 340 -26.72 -7.62 -13.42
CA ASP A 340 -26.29 -8.84 -14.12
C ASP A 340 -24.77 -9.00 -14.10
N ASP A 341 -24.30 -10.25 -14.08
CA ASP A 341 -22.88 -10.56 -13.95
C ASP A 341 -22.03 -10.00 -15.10
N ALA A 342 -22.51 -10.04 -16.32
CA ALA A 342 -21.76 -9.56 -17.49
C ALA A 342 -21.58 -8.04 -17.43
N GLY A 343 -22.64 -7.33 -17.08
CA GLY A 343 -22.63 -5.88 -16.88
C GLY A 343 -21.71 -5.46 -15.72
N MET A 344 -21.77 -6.16 -14.57
CA MET A 344 -20.88 -5.90 -13.43
C MET A 344 -19.41 -6.12 -13.81
N ARG A 345 -19.08 -7.19 -14.53
CA ARG A 345 -17.71 -7.44 -15.01
C ARG A 345 -17.23 -6.35 -15.96
N ALA A 346 -18.05 -5.96 -16.92
CA ALA A 346 -17.73 -4.92 -17.88
C ALA A 346 -17.56 -3.55 -17.20
N TRP A 347 -18.41 -3.24 -16.23
CA TRP A 347 -18.32 -2.00 -15.45
C TRP A 347 -17.07 -2.00 -14.57
N MET A 348 -16.79 -3.07 -13.82
CA MET A 348 -15.65 -3.17 -12.93
C MET A 348 -14.33 -2.96 -13.69
N ARG A 349 -14.15 -3.59 -14.86
CA ARG A 349 -12.95 -3.41 -15.69
C ARG A 349 -12.69 -1.96 -16.13
N ARG A 350 -13.75 -1.13 -16.25
CA ARG A 350 -13.62 0.29 -16.63
C ARG A 350 -13.52 1.23 -15.44
N SER A 351 -14.00 0.81 -14.27
CA SER A 351 -14.21 1.71 -13.13
C SER A 351 -13.21 1.46 -12.00
N ILE A 352 -12.47 0.35 -12.05
CA ILE A 352 -11.48 0.04 -11.03
C ILE A 352 -10.32 1.04 -11.06
N ASN A 353 -9.96 1.55 -9.92
CA ASN A 353 -8.67 2.18 -9.71
C ASN A 353 -7.69 1.08 -9.26
N PRO A 354 -6.63 0.80 -10.01
CA PRO A 354 -5.69 -0.28 -9.68
C PRO A 354 -4.79 0.03 -8.49
N ASP A 355 -4.80 1.29 -8.02
CA ASP A 355 -3.91 1.76 -6.97
C ASP A 355 -4.55 2.89 -6.15
N VAL A 356 -4.48 2.77 -4.84
CA VAL A 356 -4.92 3.82 -3.89
C VAL A 356 -3.75 4.38 -3.07
N ALA A 357 -2.56 4.40 -3.65
CA ALA A 357 -1.31 4.81 -3.01
C ALA A 357 -0.89 3.89 -1.83
N HIS A 358 -1.18 2.60 -1.95
CA HIS A 358 -0.83 1.57 -0.95
C HIS A 358 0.21 0.58 -1.47
N GLN A 359 1.14 1.05 -2.29
CA GLN A 359 2.13 0.23 -2.99
C GLN A 359 3.10 -0.45 -2.03
N VAL A 360 3.37 -1.76 -2.29
CA VAL A 360 4.29 -2.60 -1.52
C VAL A 360 4.98 -3.65 -2.41
N GLY A 361 6.00 -4.32 -1.89
CA GLY A 361 6.42 -5.63 -2.34
C GLY A 361 7.64 -5.71 -3.26
N THR A 362 8.13 -4.61 -3.82
CA THR A 362 9.17 -4.60 -4.87
C THR A 362 10.60 -4.84 -4.38
N ALA A 363 10.81 -4.99 -3.08
CA ALA A 363 12.05 -5.48 -2.46
C ALA A 363 11.68 -6.39 -1.28
N ALA A 364 10.82 -7.37 -1.52
CA ALA A 364 10.12 -8.15 -0.50
C ALA A 364 11.05 -8.80 0.52
N LEU A 365 10.65 -8.71 1.80
CA LEU A 365 11.26 -9.44 2.90
C LEU A 365 10.91 -10.93 2.78
N GLY A 366 11.92 -11.77 2.81
CA GLY A 366 11.75 -13.22 2.74
C GLY A 366 13.02 -13.97 2.41
N PRO A 367 12.98 -15.31 2.42
CA PRO A 367 14.09 -16.14 1.97
C PRO A 367 14.41 -15.90 0.49
N LYS A 368 15.70 -15.87 0.13
CA LYS A 368 16.16 -15.66 -1.24
C LYS A 368 15.58 -16.71 -2.21
N GLU A 369 15.50 -17.94 -1.77
CA GLU A 369 14.95 -19.10 -2.51
C GLU A 369 13.43 -19.02 -2.74
N LEU A 370 12.76 -18.06 -2.13
CA LEU A 370 11.35 -17.72 -2.34
C LEU A 370 11.18 -16.33 -2.97
N GLY A 371 12.20 -15.81 -3.63
CA GLY A 371 12.18 -14.52 -4.30
C GLY A 371 12.33 -13.33 -3.35
N GLY A 372 12.73 -13.54 -2.10
CA GLY A 372 13.03 -12.47 -1.15
C GLY A 372 14.23 -11.62 -1.60
N VAL A 373 14.15 -10.32 -1.32
CA VAL A 373 15.20 -9.33 -1.61
C VAL A 373 15.97 -8.96 -0.35
N VAL A 374 15.28 -8.85 0.78
CA VAL A 374 15.91 -8.55 2.08
C VAL A 374 15.65 -9.65 3.10
N GLY A 375 16.61 -9.88 3.97
CA GLY A 375 16.50 -10.77 5.11
C GLY A 375 15.73 -10.13 6.29
N PRO A 376 15.51 -10.89 7.38
CA PRO A 376 14.80 -10.39 8.58
C PRO A 376 15.54 -9.25 9.30
N ASP A 377 16.81 -9.06 9.00
CA ASP A 377 17.65 -7.94 9.44
C ASP A 377 17.59 -6.73 8.49
N LEU A 378 16.75 -6.79 7.45
CA LEU A 378 16.56 -5.81 6.40
C LEU A 378 17.77 -5.58 5.48
N GLN A 379 18.81 -6.40 5.57
CA GLN A 379 19.92 -6.34 4.61
C GLN A 379 19.54 -7.01 3.28
N VAL A 380 20.04 -6.44 2.20
CA VAL A 380 19.83 -6.98 0.84
C VAL A 380 20.65 -8.24 0.66
N HIS A 381 20.02 -9.34 0.25
CA HIS A 381 20.68 -10.63 0.05
C HIS A 381 21.89 -10.54 -0.92
N GLY A 382 22.98 -11.20 -0.58
CA GLY A 382 24.21 -11.18 -1.37
C GLY A 382 25.02 -9.89 -1.25
N THR A 383 24.62 -8.99 -0.36
CA THR A 383 25.35 -7.75 -0.08
C THR A 383 25.70 -7.63 1.40
N SER A 384 26.59 -6.70 1.71
CA SER A 384 26.81 -6.23 3.07
C SER A 384 26.79 -4.70 3.11
N ARG A 385 26.43 -4.14 4.27
CA ARG A 385 26.32 -2.68 4.50
C ARG A 385 25.27 -1.99 3.59
N LEU A 386 24.26 -2.73 3.12
CA LEU A 386 23.14 -2.23 2.34
C LEU A 386 21.82 -2.78 2.89
N SER A 387 20.95 -1.89 3.34
CA SER A 387 19.63 -2.23 3.88
C SER A 387 18.52 -1.47 3.15
N VAL A 388 17.32 -2.01 3.19
CA VAL A 388 16.08 -1.33 2.70
C VAL A 388 15.12 -1.11 3.88
N ALA A 389 14.62 0.12 4.00
CA ALA A 389 13.74 0.52 5.09
C ALA A 389 12.57 1.37 4.58
N ASP A 390 11.68 0.78 3.79
CA ASP A 390 10.42 1.37 3.30
C ASP A 390 9.41 0.27 2.96
N ASN A 391 8.24 0.64 2.44
CA ASN A 391 7.18 -0.31 2.12
C ASN A 391 7.50 -1.30 0.98
N SER A 392 8.60 -1.13 0.25
CA SER A 392 9.01 -2.12 -0.75
C SER A 392 9.33 -3.48 -0.15
N ILE A 393 9.71 -3.53 1.15
CA ILE A 393 10.01 -4.78 1.84
C ILE A 393 8.78 -5.61 2.21
N VAL A 394 7.58 -5.05 2.18
CA VAL A 394 6.36 -5.73 2.63
C VAL A 394 5.96 -6.80 1.62
N PRO A 395 6.01 -8.11 1.96
CA PRO A 395 5.87 -9.17 0.97
C PRO A 395 4.44 -9.35 0.45
N MET A 396 3.44 -8.94 1.23
CA MET A 396 2.01 -8.99 0.86
C MET A 396 1.33 -7.74 1.36
N VAL A 397 0.47 -7.13 0.54
CA VAL A 397 -0.28 -5.95 0.95
C VAL A 397 -1.16 -6.27 2.16
N PRO A 398 -1.06 -5.50 3.27
CA PRO A 398 -1.79 -5.81 4.51
C PRO A 398 -3.26 -5.37 4.41
N GLY A 399 -4.13 -5.96 5.23
CA GLY A 399 -5.54 -5.54 5.39
C GLY A 399 -5.70 -4.19 6.08
N SER A 400 -4.85 -3.21 5.76
CA SER A 400 -4.85 -1.86 6.37
C SER A 400 -4.19 -0.84 5.44
N HIS A 401 -4.42 0.45 5.71
CA HIS A 401 -3.68 1.51 5.02
C HIS A 401 -2.18 1.44 5.36
N THR A 402 -1.34 1.60 4.34
CA THR A 402 0.10 1.33 4.44
C THR A 402 0.94 2.43 5.11
N SER A 403 0.34 3.59 5.42
CA SER A 403 1.06 4.70 6.07
C SER A 403 1.58 4.34 7.45
N ALA A 404 0.77 3.74 8.32
CA ALA A 404 1.20 3.30 9.65
C ALA A 404 2.30 2.23 9.57
N LEU A 405 2.20 1.34 8.58
CA LEU A 405 3.21 0.32 8.32
C LEU A 405 4.55 0.93 7.93
N ALA A 406 4.57 1.99 7.10
CA ALA A 406 5.80 2.68 6.74
C ALA A 406 6.54 3.23 7.97
N TYR A 407 5.82 3.79 8.95
CA TYR A 407 6.42 4.23 10.21
C TYR A 407 6.92 3.04 11.04
N ALA A 408 6.16 1.96 11.15
CA ALA A 408 6.58 0.75 11.86
C ALA A 408 7.86 0.14 11.25
N VAL A 409 7.97 0.10 9.91
CA VAL A 409 9.18 -0.32 9.20
C VAL A 409 10.36 0.59 9.55
N GLY A 410 10.16 1.91 9.54
CA GLY A 410 11.20 2.88 9.89
C GLY A 410 11.71 2.72 11.32
N GLU A 411 10.82 2.59 12.30
CA GLU A 411 11.18 2.37 13.71
C GLU A 411 11.92 1.04 13.89
N LYS A 412 11.43 -0.04 13.27
CA LYS A 412 12.07 -1.35 13.34
C LYS A 412 13.44 -1.36 12.67
N ALA A 413 13.59 -0.69 11.53
CA ALA A 413 14.86 -0.56 10.85
C ALA A 413 15.90 0.18 11.71
N ALA A 414 15.48 1.26 12.38
CA ALA A 414 16.35 2.00 13.30
C ALA A 414 16.85 1.12 14.45
N ASP A 415 15.98 0.32 15.07
CA ASP A 415 16.34 -0.64 16.13
C ASP A 415 17.36 -1.68 15.62
N LEU A 416 17.13 -2.26 14.43
CA LEU A 416 18.03 -3.24 13.84
C LEU A 416 19.40 -2.65 13.48
N ILE A 417 19.44 -1.45 12.91
CA ILE A 417 20.67 -0.74 12.55
C ILE A 417 21.48 -0.42 13.81
N LEU A 418 20.83 0.07 14.87
CA LEU A 418 21.51 0.38 16.13
C LEU A 418 22.14 -0.84 16.79
N ARG A 419 21.54 -2.03 16.64
CA ARG A 419 22.10 -3.28 17.16
C ARG A 419 23.33 -3.79 16.37
N ARG A 420 23.47 -3.37 15.10
CA ARG A 420 24.62 -3.71 14.24
C ARG A 420 25.76 -2.68 14.34
N ALA A 421 25.47 -1.49 14.85
CA ALA A 421 26.43 -0.37 14.89
C ALA A 421 27.34 -0.41 16.11
#